data_afc5424b1d6be6c7cf506d6e6055ed26
#
_entry.id   afc5424b1d6be6c7cf506d6e6055ed26
#
_cell.length_a   1.000
_cell.length_b   1.000
_cell.length_c   1.000
_cell.angle_alpha   90.00
_cell.angle_beta   90.00
_cell.angle_gamma   90.00
#
_symmetry.space_group_name_H-M   'P 1'
#
loop_
_entity.id
_entity.type
_entity.pdbx_description
1 polymer ?
#
loop_
_entity_poly.entity_id
_entity_poly.type
_entity_poly.pdbx_seq_one_letter_code
_entity_poly.pdbx_strand_id
1 'polypeptide(L)'
;MLYDLECRPTRRAELTMQEIVADIFTWTWFSEPHGYNFNGHFVRHPAGNLCIDPVPPPAAVLDAIAAAGVATILLTNRNHARAANLLRSRTGARTLIHPDDAAHARGQGTDVDGDLEVGARVGPFTIVAAAGKSPGEVALHWPERRILMVGDAVIGNPPGRCSLLREQVMDDPPRLRRSVATLLDLDFDVLLVGDGVSILTGAKARLEELVHGFPALP
;
A
#
# COMPACT_ATOMS: atom_id res chain seq x y z
N MET A 1 -40.78 19.83 -25.53
CA MET A 1 -39.69 20.08 -24.56
C MET A 1 -39.39 18.75 -23.86
N LEU A 2 -38.45 18.02 -24.44
CA LEU A 2 -38.00 16.73 -23.91
C LEU A 2 -36.80 17.02 -23.02
N TYR A 3 -36.90 16.71 -21.73
CA TYR A 3 -35.79 16.80 -20.81
C TYR A 3 -34.89 15.57 -21.00
N ASP A 4 -33.68 15.85 -21.45
CA ASP A 4 -32.56 14.89 -21.46
C ASP A 4 -32.29 14.40 -20.02
N LEU A 5 -32.56 13.13 -19.77
CA LEU A 5 -32.09 12.42 -18.59
C LEU A 5 -30.64 12.06 -18.82
N GLU A 6 -29.73 12.94 -18.38
CA GLU A 6 -28.30 12.62 -18.28
C GLU A 6 -28.11 11.34 -17.47
N CYS A 7 -27.62 10.33 -18.15
CA CYS A 7 -27.23 9.05 -17.60
C CYS A 7 -26.05 9.28 -16.63
N ARG A 8 -26.34 9.40 -15.33
CA ARG A 8 -25.30 9.36 -14.29
C ARG A 8 -24.62 7.99 -14.36
N PRO A 9 -23.28 7.92 -14.45
CA PRO A 9 -22.59 6.64 -14.43
C PRO A 9 -22.94 5.93 -13.11
N THR A 10 -23.57 4.78 -13.22
CA THR A 10 -23.99 3.96 -12.11
C THR A 10 -22.78 3.49 -11.30
N ARG A 11 -22.78 3.74 -10.00
CA ARG A 11 -21.84 3.25 -8.94
C ARG A 11 -21.74 1.72 -8.87
N ARG A 12 -21.64 1.01 -9.95
CA ARG A 12 -21.60 -0.47 -9.99
C ARG A 12 -20.20 -1.06 -10.20
N ALA A 13 -19.15 -0.21 -10.38
CA ALA A 13 -17.77 -0.65 -10.62
C ALA A 13 -16.92 -0.85 -9.35
N GLU A 14 -17.45 -0.50 -8.15
CA GLU A 14 -16.65 -0.46 -6.92
C GLU A 14 -16.85 -1.66 -5.97
N LEU A 15 -17.53 -2.73 -6.39
CA LEU A 15 -17.91 -3.84 -5.51
C LEU A 15 -17.03 -5.09 -5.62
N THR A 16 -15.99 -5.08 -6.43
CA THR A 16 -15.15 -6.25 -6.65
C THR A 16 -13.67 -5.93 -6.51
N MET A 17 -12.93 -6.86 -5.91
CA MET A 17 -11.48 -6.86 -5.92
C MET A 17 -10.99 -7.03 -7.36
N GLN A 18 -10.18 -6.10 -7.86
CA GLN A 18 -9.68 -6.10 -9.24
C GLN A 18 -8.28 -6.71 -9.29
N GLU A 19 -8.06 -7.68 -10.17
CA GLU A 19 -6.70 -8.14 -10.49
C GLU A 19 -5.99 -7.07 -11.32
N ILE A 20 -4.96 -6.44 -10.73
CA ILE A 20 -4.20 -5.34 -11.35
C ILE A 20 -2.86 -5.79 -11.94
N VAL A 21 -2.30 -6.86 -11.40
CA VAL A 21 -1.15 -7.61 -11.90
C VAL A 21 -1.47 -9.06 -11.60
N ALA A 22 -0.99 -10.02 -12.40
CA ALA A 22 -1.27 -11.44 -12.18
C ALA A 22 -1.05 -11.82 -10.70
N ASP A 23 -2.01 -12.51 -10.07
CA ASP A 23 -2.02 -12.89 -8.66
C ASP A 23 -2.01 -11.74 -7.64
N ILE A 24 -2.10 -10.48 -8.08
CA ILE A 24 -2.22 -9.31 -7.21
C ILE A 24 -3.53 -8.60 -7.48
N PHE A 25 -4.36 -8.54 -6.47
CA PHE A 25 -5.67 -7.92 -6.51
C PHE A 25 -5.71 -6.70 -5.61
N THR A 26 -6.48 -5.68 -6.00
CA THR A 26 -6.69 -4.48 -5.21
C THR A 26 -8.18 -4.21 -5.02
N TRP A 27 -8.51 -3.61 -3.89
CA TRP A 27 -9.77 -2.93 -3.66
C TRP A 27 -9.49 -1.56 -3.08
N THR A 28 -10.43 -0.65 -3.21
CA THR A 28 -10.23 0.74 -2.85
C THR A 28 -11.26 1.22 -1.85
N TRP A 29 -10.86 2.20 -1.05
CA TRP A 29 -11.73 2.98 -0.19
C TRP A 29 -11.47 4.47 -0.47
N PHE A 30 -12.50 5.20 -0.92
CA PHE A 30 -12.35 6.61 -1.24
C PHE A 30 -12.24 7.44 0.04
N SER A 31 -11.20 8.23 0.13
CA SER A 31 -10.99 9.15 1.25
C SER A 31 -11.47 10.55 0.89
N GLU A 32 -12.67 10.91 1.36
CA GLU A 32 -13.26 12.25 1.12
C GLU A 32 -12.31 13.40 1.49
N PRO A 33 -11.61 13.36 2.67
CA PRO A 33 -10.71 14.45 3.03
C PRO A 33 -9.49 14.62 2.12
N HIS A 34 -9.07 13.53 1.44
CA HIS A 34 -7.88 13.52 0.59
C HIS A 34 -8.22 13.65 -0.90
N GLY A 35 -9.45 13.29 -1.30
CA GLY A 35 -9.92 13.39 -2.68
C GLY A 35 -9.36 12.28 -3.60
N TYR A 36 -8.83 11.19 -3.04
CA TYR A 36 -8.34 10.03 -3.78
C TYR A 36 -8.57 8.72 -3.01
N ASN A 37 -8.38 7.59 -3.70
CA ASN A 37 -8.56 6.26 -3.11
C ASN A 37 -7.36 5.86 -2.27
N PHE A 38 -7.65 5.21 -1.14
CA PHE A 38 -6.74 4.34 -0.42
C PHE A 38 -6.91 2.91 -0.92
N ASN A 39 -5.83 2.14 -1.00
CA ASN A 39 -5.79 0.82 -1.59
C ASN A 39 -5.39 -0.23 -0.57
N GLY A 40 -6.12 -1.36 -0.56
CA GLY A 40 -5.68 -2.60 0.03
C GLY A 40 -5.30 -3.58 -1.08
N HIS A 41 -4.29 -4.40 -0.84
CA HIS A 41 -3.84 -5.38 -1.82
C HIS A 41 -3.93 -6.80 -1.25
N PHE A 42 -4.40 -7.74 -2.08
CA PHE A 42 -4.40 -9.17 -1.81
C PHE A 42 -3.48 -9.85 -2.81
N VAL A 43 -2.54 -10.67 -2.30
CA VAL A 43 -1.55 -11.38 -3.11
C VAL A 43 -1.74 -12.87 -2.94
N ARG A 44 -2.04 -13.56 -4.04
CA ARG A 44 -2.01 -15.02 -4.06
C ARG A 44 -0.57 -15.51 -4.07
N HIS A 45 -0.27 -16.45 -3.16
CA HIS A 45 1.06 -17.03 -3.11
C HIS A 45 1.01 -18.48 -2.61
N PRO A 46 1.78 -19.41 -3.21
CA PRO A 46 1.73 -20.85 -2.85
C PRO A 46 2.06 -21.15 -1.39
N ALA A 47 2.93 -20.34 -0.77
CA ALA A 47 3.29 -20.48 0.66
C ALA A 47 2.28 -19.82 1.63
N GLY A 48 1.16 -19.34 1.12
CA GLY A 48 0.11 -18.65 1.87
C GLY A 48 -0.15 -17.24 1.32
N ASN A 49 -1.44 -16.90 1.16
CA ASN A 49 -1.84 -15.60 0.64
C ASN A 49 -1.52 -14.49 1.63
N LEU A 50 -1.24 -13.30 1.08
CA LEU A 50 -0.89 -12.11 1.83
C LEU A 50 -1.94 -11.01 1.61
N CYS A 51 -2.17 -10.21 2.64
CA CYS A 51 -2.92 -8.98 2.53
C CYS A 51 -2.04 -7.81 2.95
N ILE A 52 -1.97 -6.76 2.15
CA ILE A 52 -1.10 -5.60 2.40
C ILE A 52 -1.97 -4.37 2.58
N ASP A 53 -1.75 -3.64 3.68
CA ASP A 53 -2.38 -2.36 4.01
C ASP A 53 -3.90 -2.35 3.85
N PRO A 54 -4.64 -3.29 4.46
CA PRO A 54 -6.05 -3.46 4.19
C PRO A 54 -6.87 -2.23 4.55
N VAL A 55 -7.58 -1.69 3.56
CA VAL A 55 -8.61 -0.67 3.76
C VAL A 55 -9.98 -1.32 3.97
N PRO A 56 -10.99 -0.63 4.54
CA PRO A 56 -12.32 -1.19 4.72
C PRO A 56 -12.87 -1.79 3.41
N PRO A 57 -13.05 -3.12 3.33
CA PRO A 57 -13.52 -3.76 2.12
C PRO A 57 -15.05 -3.75 2.05
N PRO A 58 -15.65 -3.70 0.85
CA PRO A 58 -17.03 -4.10 0.66
C PRO A 58 -17.28 -5.55 1.12
N ALA A 59 -18.50 -5.87 1.55
CA ALA A 59 -18.81 -7.20 2.08
C ALA A 59 -18.43 -8.35 1.13
N ALA A 60 -18.70 -8.22 -0.16
CA ALA A 60 -18.34 -9.22 -1.17
C ALA A 60 -16.83 -9.42 -1.30
N VAL A 61 -16.02 -8.34 -1.16
CA VAL A 61 -14.56 -8.42 -1.16
C VAL A 61 -14.07 -9.12 0.10
N LEU A 62 -14.62 -8.77 1.26
CA LEU A 62 -14.29 -9.42 2.52
C LEU A 62 -14.56 -10.93 2.49
N ASP A 63 -15.73 -11.32 1.96
CA ASP A 63 -16.10 -12.73 1.83
C ASP A 63 -15.20 -13.48 0.84
N ALA A 64 -14.83 -12.86 -0.27
CA ALA A 64 -13.88 -13.43 -1.24
C ALA A 64 -12.47 -13.64 -0.64
N ILE A 65 -11.96 -12.65 0.10
CA ILE A 65 -10.68 -12.73 0.81
C ILE A 65 -10.73 -13.83 1.89
N ALA A 66 -11.82 -13.88 2.66
CA ALA A 66 -11.99 -14.89 3.71
C ALA A 66 -12.05 -16.31 3.11
N ALA A 67 -12.78 -16.49 1.99
CA ALA A 67 -12.86 -17.77 1.29
C ALA A 67 -11.52 -18.21 0.70
N ALA A 68 -10.72 -17.27 0.18
CA ALA A 68 -9.37 -17.56 -0.34
C ALA A 68 -8.36 -17.87 0.78
N GLY A 69 -8.63 -17.39 2.00
CA GLY A 69 -7.72 -17.47 3.14
C GLY A 69 -6.56 -16.47 3.04
N VAL A 70 -6.12 -15.96 4.17
CA VAL A 70 -4.93 -15.10 4.32
C VAL A 70 -4.06 -15.67 5.42
N ALA A 71 -2.78 -15.88 5.13
CA ALA A 71 -1.81 -16.33 6.12
C ALA A 71 -1.23 -15.15 6.91
N THR A 72 -0.96 -14.04 6.23
CA THR A 72 -0.28 -12.89 6.83
C THR A 72 -0.82 -11.57 6.29
N ILE A 73 -1.03 -10.63 7.21
CA ILE A 73 -1.31 -9.21 6.92
C ILE A 73 -0.01 -8.44 7.14
N LEU A 74 0.44 -7.71 6.13
CA LEU A 74 1.61 -6.84 6.19
C LEU A 74 1.16 -5.38 6.25
N LEU A 75 1.64 -4.65 7.24
CA LEU A 75 1.39 -3.21 7.38
C LEU A 75 2.68 -2.46 7.05
N THR A 76 2.64 -1.64 6.01
CA THR A 76 3.81 -0.87 5.58
C THR A 76 4.16 0.26 6.54
N ASN A 77 3.17 0.78 7.28
CA ASN A 77 3.37 1.76 8.34
C ASN A 77 2.22 1.73 9.37
N ARG A 78 2.41 2.48 10.46
CA ARG A 78 1.48 2.55 11.60
C ARG A 78 0.07 3.09 11.28
N ASN A 79 -0.11 3.79 10.18
CA ASN A 79 -1.39 4.39 9.76
C ASN A 79 -2.22 3.46 8.87
N HIS A 80 -1.63 2.35 8.40
CA HIS A 80 -2.24 1.44 7.44
C HIS A 80 -2.95 0.22 8.08
N ALA A 81 -3.12 0.24 9.40
CA ALA A 81 -3.80 -0.83 10.15
C ALA A 81 -5.31 -0.94 9.91
N ARG A 82 -5.92 0.07 9.38
CA ARG A 82 -7.36 0.36 9.12
C ARG A 82 -8.32 -0.84 9.26
N ALA A 83 -8.23 -1.85 8.38
CA ALA A 83 -9.08 -3.06 8.40
C ALA A 83 -8.32 -4.33 8.80
N ALA A 84 -7.11 -4.23 9.36
CA ALA A 84 -6.28 -5.38 9.71
C ALA A 84 -7.01 -6.32 10.69
N ASN A 85 -7.55 -5.81 11.79
CA ASN A 85 -8.27 -6.62 12.78
C ASN A 85 -9.53 -7.28 12.21
N LEU A 86 -10.23 -6.60 11.29
CA LEU A 86 -11.39 -7.17 10.60
C LEU A 86 -10.96 -8.38 9.76
N LEU A 87 -9.92 -8.26 8.94
CA LEU A 87 -9.42 -9.38 8.14
C LEU A 87 -8.87 -10.50 9.02
N ARG A 88 -8.10 -10.14 10.07
CA ARG A 88 -7.60 -11.09 11.05
C ARG A 88 -8.73 -11.93 11.67
N SER A 89 -9.82 -11.30 12.12
CA SER A 89 -10.96 -11.99 12.71
C SER A 89 -11.67 -12.95 11.75
N ARG A 90 -11.62 -12.66 10.45
CA ARG A 90 -12.26 -13.46 9.40
C ARG A 90 -11.39 -14.57 8.83
N THR A 91 -10.06 -14.46 8.94
CA THR A 91 -9.11 -15.38 8.27
C THR A 91 -8.17 -16.09 9.23
N GLY A 92 -8.01 -15.61 10.46
CA GLY A 92 -6.99 -16.07 11.39
C GLY A 92 -5.57 -15.62 11.02
N ALA A 93 -5.42 -14.69 10.08
CA ALA A 93 -4.12 -14.20 9.62
C ALA A 93 -3.30 -13.57 10.75
N ARG A 94 -1.97 -13.70 10.66
CA ARG A 94 -1.04 -12.97 11.53
C ARG A 94 -0.79 -11.57 10.96
N THR A 95 -0.74 -10.56 11.82
CA THR A 95 -0.42 -9.17 11.43
C THR A 95 1.03 -8.86 11.79
N LEU A 96 1.79 -8.41 10.78
CA LEU A 96 3.18 -7.98 10.93
C LEU A 96 3.32 -6.50 10.59
N ILE A 97 4.13 -5.79 11.38
CA ILE A 97 4.49 -4.38 11.18
C ILE A 97 5.93 -4.17 11.65
N HIS A 98 6.61 -3.14 11.13
CA HIS A 98 7.95 -2.80 11.60
C HIS A 98 7.96 -2.46 13.11
N PRO A 99 8.96 -2.89 13.90
CA PRO A 99 9.01 -2.67 15.35
C PRO A 99 8.82 -1.22 15.78
N ASP A 100 9.42 -0.26 15.05
CA ASP A 100 9.35 1.16 15.37
C ASP A 100 7.92 1.75 15.23
N ASP A 101 7.04 1.09 14.48
CA ASP A 101 5.65 1.49 14.30
C ASP A 101 4.67 0.67 15.15
N ALA A 102 5.13 -0.49 15.69
CA ALA A 102 4.29 -1.46 16.37
C ALA A 102 3.61 -0.91 17.63
N ALA A 103 4.33 -0.13 18.44
CA ALA A 103 3.78 0.46 19.66
C ALA A 103 2.64 1.43 19.36
N HIS A 104 2.80 2.25 18.32
CA HIS A 104 1.76 3.18 17.88
C HIS A 104 0.52 2.45 17.34
N ALA A 105 0.71 1.43 16.48
CA ALA A 105 -0.38 0.63 15.94
C ALA A 105 -1.17 -0.09 17.05
N ARG A 106 -0.49 -0.70 18.03
CA ARG A 106 -1.14 -1.30 19.22
C ARG A 106 -1.90 -0.27 20.04
N GLY A 107 -1.35 0.93 20.21
CA GLY A 107 -2.03 2.04 20.90
C GLY A 107 -3.32 2.49 20.21
N GLN A 108 -3.45 2.25 18.92
CA GLN A 108 -4.67 2.46 18.13
C GLN A 108 -5.61 1.23 18.12
N GLY A 109 -5.28 0.18 18.88
CA GLY A 109 -6.09 -1.03 19.00
C GLY A 109 -5.81 -2.10 17.96
N THR A 110 -4.70 -2.01 17.20
CA THR A 110 -4.33 -3.04 16.23
C THR A 110 -3.66 -4.23 16.91
N ASP A 111 -4.13 -5.43 16.62
CA ASP A 111 -3.48 -6.68 17.03
C ASP A 111 -2.25 -6.93 16.14
N VAL A 112 -1.07 -6.92 16.74
CA VAL A 112 0.22 -7.16 16.07
C VAL A 112 0.87 -8.42 16.63
N ASP A 113 1.17 -9.37 15.74
CA ASP A 113 1.69 -10.71 16.10
C ASP A 113 3.21 -10.85 15.93
N GLY A 114 3.86 -9.96 15.22
CA GLY A 114 5.28 -10.03 14.97
C GLY A 114 5.84 -8.87 14.17
N ASP A 115 7.14 -8.94 13.96
CA ASP A 115 7.91 -7.87 13.38
C ASP A 115 8.11 -8.06 11.87
N LEU A 116 8.08 -6.95 11.14
CA LEU A 116 8.39 -6.85 9.73
C LEU A 116 9.74 -6.16 9.59
N GLU A 117 10.82 -6.94 9.70
CA GLU A 117 12.17 -6.40 9.72
C GLU A 117 12.72 -6.11 8.32
N VAL A 118 13.45 -5.00 8.19
CA VAL A 118 14.17 -4.64 6.95
C VAL A 118 15.19 -5.74 6.62
N GLY A 119 15.23 -6.15 5.34
CA GLY A 119 16.08 -7.22 4.83
C GLY A 119 15.46 -8.62 4.95
N ALA A 120 14.41 -8.80 5.77
CA ALA A 120 13.71 -10.08 5.83
C ALA A 120 12.92 -10.39 4.56
N ARG A 121 12.64 -11.69 4.32
CA ARG A 121 11.68 -12.12 3.29
C ARG A 121 10.38 -12.59 3.92
N VAL A 122 9.26 -12.08 3.40
CA VAL A 122 7.92 -12.53 3.78
C VAL A 122 7.13 -12.86 2.51
N GLY A 123 6.80 -14.13 2.33
CA GLY A 123 6.28 -14.61 1.05
C GLY A 123 7.25 -14.29 -0.09
N PRO A 124 6.80 -13.60 -1.15
CA PRO A 124 7.67 -13.24 -2.27
C PRO A 124 8.47 -11.95 -2.03
N PHE A 125 8.16 -11.19 -0.98
CA PHE A 125 8.70 -9.85 -0.78
C PHE A 125 9.98 -9.84 0.05
N THR A 126 10.95 -9.04 -0.38
CA THR A 126 12.03 -8.52 0.47
C THR A 126 11.57 -7.20 1.07
N ILE A 127 11.74 -7.04 2.38
CA ILE A 127 11.35 -5.85 3.13
C ILE A 127 12.45 -4.81 2.99
N VAL A 128 12.10 -3.61 2.56
CA VAL A 128 13.02 -2.51 2.29
C VAL A 128 12.69 -1.31 3.17
N ALA A 129 13.70 -0.63 3.69
CA ALA A 129 13.50 0.58 4.48
C ALA A 129 12.89 1.70 3.62
N ALA A 130 11.84 2.35 4.13
CA ALA A 130 11.21 3.51 3.50
C ALA A 130 10.88 4.61 4.51
N ALA A 131 11.53 4.58 5.66
CA ALA A 131 11.22 5.42 6.81
C ALA A 131 11.34 6.93 6.53
N GLY A 132 10.51 7.70 7.23
CA GLY A 132 10.49 9.17 7.18
C GLY A 132 9.08 9.74 7.30
N LYS A 133 8.07 9.11 6.72
CA LYS A 133 6.68 9.45 7.01
C LYS A 133 6.28 8.90 8.39
N SER A 134 6.72 7.69 8.70
CA SER A 134 6.79 7.15 10.06
C SER A 134 8.16 6.53 10.32
N PRO A 135 8.56 6.28 11.58
CA PRO A 135 9.87 5.71 11.90
C PRO A 135 10.08 4.32 11.33
N GLY A 136 9.02 3.50 11.31
CA GLY A 136 9.01 2.11 10.88
C GLY A 136 8.41 1.87 9.50
N GLU A 137 8.31 2.90 8.66
CA GLU A 137 7.78 2.68 7.32
C GLU A 137 8.68 1.82 6.46
N VAL A 138 8.09 0.85 5.76
CA VAL A 138 8.76 -0.07 4.86
C VAL A 138 8.11 -0.11 3.49
N ALA A 139 8.91 -0.51 2.49
CA ALA A 139 8.46 -0.92 1.17
C ALA A 139 8.62 -2.44 1.01
N LEU A 140 7.85 -3.03 0.10
CA LEU A 140 7.86 -4.46 -0.19
C LEU A 140 8.34 -4.64 -1.64
N HIS A 141 9.50 -5.24 -1.82
CA HIS A 141 10.07 -5.48 -3.14
C HIS A 141 9.94 -6.95 -3.53
N TRP A 142 9.33 -7.23 -4.69
CA TRP A 142 9.28 -8.54 -5.33
C TRP A 142 10.22 -8.57 -6.53
N PRO A 143 11.50 -8.94 -6.35
CA PRO A 143 12.53 -8.84 -7.40
C PRO A 143 12.18 -9.63 -8.65
N GLU A 144 11.71 -10.87 -8.48
CA GLU A 144 11.46 -11.81 -9.57
C GLU A 144 10.35 -11.32 -10.53
N ARG A 145 9.50 -10.40 -10.06
CA ARG A 145 8.42 -9.80 -10.85
C ARG A 145 8.60 -8.31 -11.10
N ARG A 146 9.71 -7.73 -10.62
CA ARG A 146 10.03 -6.31 -10.75
C ARG A 146 8.89 -5.42 -10.23
N ILE A 147 8.34 -5.79 -9.05
CA ILE A 147 7.25 -5.08 -8.39
C ILE A 147 7.77 -4.45 -7.10
N LEU A 148 7.47 -3.18 -6.92
CA LEU A 148 7.64 -2.46 -5.66
C LEU A 148 6.27 -2.05 -5.13
N MET A 149 6.00 -2.32 -3.84
CA MET A 149 4.80 -1.85 -3.15
C MET A 149 5.24 -0.90 -2.05
N VAL A 150 4.55 0.22 -1.94
CA VAL A 150 4.84 1.27 -0.95
C VAL A 150 3.55 1.70 -0.26
N GLY A 151 3.69 2.10 1.01
CA GLY A 151 2.65 2.79 1.76
C GLY A 151 2.65 4.28 1.47
N ASP A 152 2.87 5.07 2.50
CA ASP A 152 2.89 6.53 2.46
C ASP A 152 4.22 7.13 1.95
N ALA A 153 5.26 6.29 1.73
CA ALA A 153 6.55 6.76 1.23
C ALA A 153 6.42 7.44 -0.13
N VAL A 154 5.53 6.94 -0.98
CA VAL A 154 5.20 7.54 -2.28
C VAL A 154 3.72 7.33 -2.55
N ILE A 155 3.02 8.35 -3.03
CA ILE A 155 1.62 8.27 -3.45
C ILE A 155 1.48 8.42 -4.95
N GLY A 156 0.45 7.79 -5.53
CA GLY A 156 0.11 7.87 -6.95
C GLY A 156 -0.93 8.96 -7.26
N ASN A 157 -0.68 10.19 -6.81
CA ASN A 157 -1.57 11.32 -7.05
C ASN A 157 -0.78 12.58 -7.43
N PRO A 158 -1.05 13.23 -8.59
CA PRO A 158 -2.09 12.87 -9.57
C PRO A 158 -1.78 11.55 -10.32
N PRO A 159 -2.80 10.93 -10.95
CA PRO A 159 -2.61 9.69 -11.71
C PRO A 159 -1.46 9.76 -12.71
N GLY A 160 -0.65 8.68 -12.79
CA GLY A 160 0.52 8.58 -13.66
C GLY A 160 1.77 9.30 -13.15
N ARG A 161 1.73 9.84 -11.95
CA ARG A 161 2.88 10.48 -11.29
C ARG A 161 3.12 9.93 -9.89
N CYS A 162 4.36 9.98 -9.47
CA CYS A 162 4.75 9.80 -8.07
C CYS A 162 4.78 11.17 -7.37
N SER A 163 4.29 11.22 -6.13
CA SER A 163 4.39 12.39 -5.26
C SER A 163 4.65 11.98 -3.81
N LEU A 164 5.06 12.93 -3.00
CA LEU A 164 5.08 12.79 -1.55
C LEU A 164 3.81 13.40 -0.94
N LEU A 165 3.46 12.96 0.25
CA LEU A 165 2.49 13.63 1.09
C LEU A 165 3.01 15.02 1.50
N ARG A 166 2.14 15.83 2.11
CA ARG A 166 2.54 17.13 2.69
C ARG A 166 3.47 16.91 3.89
N GLU A 167 4.52 17.72 4.02
CA GLU A 167 5.53 17.57 5.08
C GLU A 167 4.94 17.57 6.50
N GLN A 168 3.81 18.28 6.71
CA GLN A 168 3.15 18.37 8.02
C GLN A 168 2.62 17.02 8.54
N VAL A 169 2.51 16.01 7.69
CA VAL A 169 2.08 14.66 8.08
C VAL A 169 3.23 13.64 8.07
N MET A 170 4.47 14.11 7.91
CA MET A 170 5.68 13.30 7.94
C MET A 170 6.43 13.54 9.25
N ASP A 171 7.00 12.48 9.84
CA ASP A 171 7.82 12.61 11.05
C ASP A 171 9.21 13.19 10.73
N ASP A 172 9.79 12.80 9.58
CA ASP A 172 11.14 13.25 9.14
C ASP A 172 11.17 13.38 7.60
N PRO A 173 10.76 14.54 7.04
CA PRO A 173 10.74 14.75 5.60
C PRO A 173 12.11 14.58 4.90
N PRO A 174 13.23 15.04 5.45
CA PRO A 174 14.55 14.77 4.86
C PRO A 174 14.90 13.29 4.82
N ARG A 175 14.58 12.53 5.87
CA ARG A 175 14.79 11.07 5.91
C ARG A 175 13.92 10.38 4.85
N LEU A 176 12.65 10.78 4.70
CA LEU A 176 11.77 10.22 3.67
C LEU A 176 12.34 10.41 2.27
N ARG A 177 12.82 11.61 1.93
CA ARG A 177 13.43 11.86 0.62
C ARG A 177 14.66 10.98 0.38
N ARG A 178 15.52 10.78 1.39
CA ARG A 178 16.65 9.84 1.28
C ARG A 178 16.17 8.41 1.08
N SER A 179 15.21 7.95 1.87
CA SER A 179 14.63 6.61 1.74
C SER A 179 14.02 6.39 0.35
N VAL A 180 13.26 7.35 -0.16
CA VAL A 180 12.65 7.28 -1.50
C VAL A 180 13.73 7.24 -2.59
N ALA A 181 14.80 8.02 -2.45
CA ALA A 181 15.90 8.00 -3.41
C ALA A 181 16.61 6.63 -3.44
N THR A 182 16.79 5.96 -2.29
CA THR A 182 17.39 4.60 -2.26
C THR A 182 16.52 3.51 -2.90
N LEU A 183 15.20 3.74 -3.03
CA LEU A 183 14.33 2.80 -3.78
C LEU A 183 14.71 2.70 -5.26
N LEU A 184 15.38 3.71 -5.82
CA LEU A 184 15.90 3.68 -7.19
C LEU A 184 17.03 2.66 -7.40
N ASP A 185 17.67 2.17 -6.35
CA ASP A 185 18.67 1.10 -6.44
C ASP A 185 18.04 -0.27 -6.72
N LEU A 186 16.72 -0.38 -6.54
CA LEU A 186 15.95 -1.60 -6.82
C LEU A 186 15.60 -1.73 -8.31
N ASP A 187 15.50 -2.97 -8.79
CA ASP A 187 14.93 -3.23 -10.11
C ASP A 187 13.41 -3.44 -10.01
N PHE A 188 12.65 -2.48 -10.53
CA PHE A 188 11.19 -2.55 -10.62
C PHE A 188 10.67 -1.78 -11.83
N ASP A 189 9.53 -2.21 -12.33
CA ASP A 189 8.78 -1.56 -13.42
C ASP A 189 7.34 -1.25 -13.01
N VAL A 190 6.85 -1.96 -11.99
CA VAL A 190 5.52 -1.77 -11.38
C VAL A 190 5.68 -1.16 -10.00
N LEU A 191 4.91 -0.10 -9.73
CA LEU A 191 4.78 0.50 -8.40
C LEU A 191 3.32 0.42 -7.95
N LEU A 192 3.07 -0.37 -6.91
CA LEU A 192 1.78 -0.44 -6.25
C LEU A 192 1.80 0.46 -5.02
N VAL A 193 0.79 1.30 -4.87
CA VAL A 193 0.74 2.33 -3.82
C VAL A 193 -0.43 2.11 -2.87
N GLY A 194 -0.23 2.43 -1.60
CA GLY A 194 -1.31 2.51 -0.61
C GLY A 194 -2.31 3.62 -0.90
N ASP A 195 -1.85 4.73 -1.50
CA ASP A 195 -2.61 5.93 -1.72
C ASP A 195 -2.55 6.40 -3.18
N GLY A 196 -3.72 6.63 -3.81
CA GLY A 196 -3.83 7.09 -5.18
C GLY A 196 -3.85 5.96 -6.22
N VAL A 197 -3.26 6.19 -7.41
CA VAL A 197 -3.29 5.27 -8.55
C VAL A 197 -1.91 4.61 -8.74
N SER A 198 -1.89 3.28 -8.71
CA SER A 198 -0.68 2.48 -8.96
C SER A 198 -0.18 2.66 -10.40
N ILE A 199 1.13 2.54 -10.62
CA ILE A 199 1.80 2.67 -11.92
C ILE A 199 2.25 1.28 -12.36
N LEU A 200 1.63 0.74 -13.39
CA LEU A 200 1.78 -0.67 -13.78
C LEU A 200 2.87 -0.91 -14.85
N THR A 201 3.49 0.16 -15.34
CA THR A 201 4.62 0.10 -16.27
C THR A 201 5.41 1.42 -16.24
N GLY A 202 6.73 1.35 -16.41
CA GLY A 202 7.60 2.53 -16.39
C GLY A 202 7.66 3.23 -15.03
N ALA A 203 7.31 2.55 -13.95
CA ALA A 203 7.17 3.15 -12.63
C ALA A 203 8.50 3.71 -12.09
N LYS A 204 9.63 3.05 -12.38
CA LYS A 204 10.95 3.54 -11.97
C LYS A 204 11.25 4.92 -12.53
N ALA A 205 10.96 5.15 -13.81
CA ALA A 205 11.13 6.47 -14.42
C ALA A 205 10.26 7.55 -13.75
N ARG A 206 9.04 7.20 -13.33
CA ARG A 206 8.18 8.13 -12.58
C ARG A 206 8.72 8.44 -11.19
N LEU A 207 9.35 7.46 -10.54
CA LEU A 207 10.03 7.69 -9.26
C LEU A 207 11.30 8.54 -9.44
N GLU A 208 12.06 8.32 -10.51
CA GLU A 208 13.21 9.15 -10.88
C GLU A 208 12.82 10.62 -11.09
N GLU A 209 11.72 10.89 -11.79
CA GLU A 209 11.17 12.25 -11.97
C GLU A 209 10.87 12.93 -10.62
N LEU A 210 10.29 12.19 -9.67
CA LEU A 210 10.01 12.70 -8.33
C LEU A 210 11.32 13.03 -7.59
N VAL A 211 12.28 12.11 -7.59
CA VAL A 211 13.55 12.25 -6.86
C VAL A 211 14.40 13.39 -7.43
N HIS A 212 14.41 13.58 -8.76
CA HIS A 212 15.08 14.74 -9.38
C HIS A 212 14.51 16.09 -8.95
N GLY A 213 13.26 16.12 -8.51
CA GLY A 213 12.62 17.33 -7.96
C GLY A 213 12.94 17.60 -6.49
N PHE A 214 13.65 16.71 -5.80
CA PHE A 214 13.98 16.93 -4.40
C PHE A 214 15.02 18.06 -4.24
N PRO A 215 14.90 18.89 -3.19
CA PRO A 215 15.97 19.82 -2.84
C PRO A 215 17.26 19.05 -2.55
N ALA A 216 18.41 19.68 -2.82
CA ALA A 216 19.69 19.09 -2.48
C ALA A 216 19.68 18.68 -0.99
N LEU A 217 19.97 17.41 -0.75
CA LEU A 217 20.05 16.90 0.63
C LEU A 217 21.33 17.45 1.27
N PRO A 218 21.24 17.96 2.50
CA PRO A 218 22.40 18.48 3.22
C PRO A 218 23.43 17.38 3.51
#